data_3ff88503bcb7dbc702f1e83b0f775b87
#
_entry.id   3ff88503bcb7dbc702f1e83b0f775b87
#
_cell.length_a   1.000
_cell.length_b   1.000
_cell.length_c   1.000
_cell.angle_alpha   90.00
_cell.angle_beta   90.00
_cell.angle_gamma   90.00
#
_symmetry.space_group_name_H-M   'P 1'
#
loop_
_entity.id
_entity.type
_entity.pdbx_description
1 polymer ?
#
loop_
_entity_poly.entity_id
_entity_poly.type
_entity_poly.pdbx_seq_one_letter_code
_entity_poly.pdbx_strand_id
1 'polypeptide(L)'
;KQIQGVEYVYSVSKPGTAVVTVRYFVGEDSNNSLIKTWDKILANQDIIPPGVSHWKVMPVEIDNVPIVLMTLSAQNNDYDSMALRRIADELIVSLRSVRDVGKSWVVGGEQRRVSVYADPSRLITQGITLAEITQALTHANVNLQVGSFKRDNREIFLEAGPHFSSTAEVGAAIIKSVAGRPVYLRDVAHITDGPADVNHYTRI
;
A
#
# COMPACT_ATOMS: atom_id res chain seq x y z
N LYS A 1 19.06 -24.97 -8.98
CA LYS A 1 19.27 -24.89 -10.43
C LYS A 1 18.32 -25.83 -11.19
N GLN A 2 17.01 -25.64 -11.05
CA GLN A 2 16.01 -26.44 -11.77
C GLN A 2 15.34 -25.67 -12.91
N ILE A 3 15.74 -24.41 -13.11
CA ILE A 3 15.26 -23.57 -14.22
C ILE A 3 16.39 -23.46 -15.24
N GLN A 4 16.09 -23.77 -16.49
CA GLN A 4 17.06 -23.70 -17.58
C GLN A 4 17.42 -22.24 -17.87
N GLY A 5 18.72 -21.97 -18.08
CA GLY A 5 19.24 -20.63 -18.33
C GLY A 5 19.59 -19.84 -17.08
N VAL A 6 19.40 -20.41 -15.87
CA VAL A 6 19.76 -19.76 -14.61
C VAL A 6 21.26 -19.93 -14.32
N GLU A 7 21.95 -18.81 -14.19
CA GLU A 7 23.36 -18.73 -13.82
C GLU A 7 23.54 -18.88 -12.29
N TYR A 8 22.90 -17.96 -11.53
CA TYR A 8 22.97 -17.92 -10.07
C TYR A 8 21.62 -17.67 -9.42
N VAL A 9 21.49 -18.13 -8.19
CA VAL A 9 20.35 -17.82 -7.30
C VAL A 9 20.93 -17.33 -5.97
N TYR A 10 20.52 -16.13 -5.58
CA TYR A 10 20.87 -15.53 -4.30
C TYR A 10 19.61 -15.40 -3.44
N SER A 11 19.74 -15.63 -2.15
CA SER A 11 18.64 -15.41 -1.22
C SER A 11 19.10 -14.63 0.00
N VAL A 12 18.27 -13.67 0.42
CA VAL A 12 18.46 -12.89 1.64
C VAL A 12 17.18 -12.97 2.43
N SER A 13 17.27 -13.46 3.66
CA SER A 13 16.14 -13.54 4.58
C SER A 13 16.33 -12.53 5.72
N LYS A 14 15.28 -11.76 5.98
CA LYS A 14 15.18 -10.81 7.09
C LYS A 14 13.88 -11.07 7.84
N PRO A 15 13.73 -10.65 9.09
CA PRO A 15 12.45 -10.72 9.79
C PRO A 15 11.35 -10.06 8.95
N GLY A 16 10.29 -10.83 8.62
CA GLY A 16 9.15 -10.36 7.84
C GLY A 16 9.34 -10.28 6.32
N THR A 17 10.54 -10.53 5.77
CA THR A 17 10.80 -10.42 4.33
C THR A 17 11.89 -11.36 3.87
N ALA A 18 11.68 -12.06 2.75
CA ALA A 18 12.71 -12.78 2.04
C ALA A 18 12.81 -12.28 0.60
N VAL A 19 14.03 -12.09 0.12
CA VAL A 19 14.31 -11.69 -1.27
C VAL A 19 15.11 -12.80 -1.92
N VAL A 20 14.60 -13.35 -3.02
CA VAL A 20 15.29 -14.32 -3.85
C VAL A 20 15.58 -13.68 -5.19
N THR A 21 16.87 -13.55 -5.53
CA THR A 21 17.32 -13.02 -6.81
C THR A 21 17.76 -14.17 -7.71
N VAL A 22 17.10 -14.32 -8.83
CA VAL A 22 17.43 -15.30 -9.87
C VAL A 22 18.12 -14.57 -11.00
N ARG A 23 19.39 -14.91 -11.26
CA ARG A 23 20.17 -14.35 -12.35
C ARG A 23 20.25 -15.37 -13.49
N TYR A 24 19.88 -14.91 -14.66
CA TYR A 24 19.99 -15.68 -15.90
C TYR A 24 21.28 -15.37 -16.64
N PHE A 25 21.72 -16.27 -17.51
CA PHE A 25 22.86 -16.00 -18.39
C PHE A 25 22.60 -14.82 -19.31
N VAL A 26 23.66 -14.11 -19.64
CA VAL A 26 23.61 -13.02 -20.61
C VAL A 26 23.18 -13.57 -21.97
N GLY A 27 22.17 -12.94 -22.60
CA GLY A 27 21.61 -13.37 -23.88
C GLY A 27 20.33 -14.21 -23.78
N GLU A 28 19.91 -14.62 -22.55
CA GLU A 28 18.57 -15.19 -22.35
C GLU A 28 17.49 -14.13 -22.56
N ASP A 29 16.40 -14.53 -23.20
CA ASP A 29 15.24 -13.65 -23.39
C ASP A 29 14.55 -13.35 -22.06
N SER A 30 14.34 -12.07 -21.77
CA SER A 30 13.78 -11.60 -20.50
C SER A 30 12.37 -12.11 -20.26
N ASN A 31 11.50 -12.07 -21.26
CA ASN A 31 10.11 -12.52 -21.12
C ASN A 31 10.05 -14.02 -20.88
N ASN A 32 10.83 -14.81 -21.63
CA ASN A 32 10.89 -16.25 -21.44
C ASN A 32 11.45 -16.63 -20.07
N SER A 33 12.47 -15.91 -19.61
CA SER A 33 13.06 -16.08 -18.27
C SER A 33 12.05 -15.78 -17.15
N LEU A 34 11.26 -14.72 -17.34
CA LEU A 34 10.17 -14.37 -16.43
C LEU A 34 9.10 -15.47 -16.38
N ILE A 35 8.67 -15.97 -17.53
CA ILE A 35 7.68 -17.07 -17.64
C ILE A 35 8.22 -18.31 -16.92
N LYS A 36 9.44 -18.74 -17.20
CA LYS A 36 10.08 -19.89 -16.54
C LYS A 36 10.13 -19.74 -15.02
N THR A 37 10.38 -18.50 -14.53
CA THR A 37 10.38 -18.22 -13.08
C THR A 37 8.98 -18.35 -12.49
N TRP A 38 7.98 -17.79 -13.16
CA TRP A 38 6.57 -17.88 -12.76
C TRP A 38 6.08 -19.33 -12.74
N ASP A 39 6.33 -20.08 -13.79
CA ASP A 39 5.96 -21.49 -13.88
C ASP A 39 6.56 -22.31 -12.72
N LYS A 40 7.82 -22.00 -12.36
CA LYS A 40 8.47 -22.70 -11.25
C LYS A 40 7.85 -22.35 -9.90
N ILE A 41 7.46 -21.09 -9.69
CA ILE A 41 6.78 -20.67 -8.45
C ILE A 41 5.39 -21.30 -8.38
N LEU A 42 4.63 -21.24 -9.47
CA LEU A 42 3.27 -21.79 -9.54
C LEU A 42 3.24 -23.30 -9.33
N ALA A 43 4.22 -24.01 -9.91
CA ALA A 43 4.36 -25.46 -9.76
C ALA A 43 4.74 -25.91 -8.34
N ASN A 44 5.12 -25.01 -7.45
CA ASN A 44 5.57 -25.30 -6.09
C ASN A 44 4.82 -24.47 -5.03
N GLN A 45 3.59 -24.07 -5.32
CA GLN A 45 2.79 -23.28 -4.36
C GLN A 45 2.44 -24.06 -3.08
N ASP A 46 2.37 -25.38 -3.18
CA ASP A 46 2.12 -26.31 -2.07
C ASP A 46 3.25 -26.31 -1.02
N ILE A 47 4.46 -25.91 -1.42
CA ILE A 47 5.65 -25.87 -0.53
C ILE A 47 5.78 -24.50 0.16
N ILE A 48 4.98 -23.49 -0.21
CA ILE A 48 5.07 -22.17 0.40
C ILE A 48 4.66 -22.23 1.88
N PRO A 49 5.52 -21.78 2.82
CA PRO A 49 5.19 -21.80 4.23
C PRO A 49 3.95 -20.96 4.55
N PRO A 50 3.10 -21.38 5.50
CA PRO A 50 1.84 -20.69 5.84
C PRO A 50 2.02 -19.27 6.38
N GLY A 51 3.23 -18.82 6.69
CA GLY A 51 3.55 -17.45 7.10
C GLY A 51 3.79 -16.48 5.93
N VAL A 52 3.83 -16.95 4.69
CA VAL A 52 4.03 -16.10 3.50
C VAL A 52 2.68 -15.65 2.99
N SER A 53 2.32 -14.41 3.30
CA SER A 53 1.03 -13.81 2.88
C SER A 53 1.05 -13.25 1.47
N HIS A 54 2.21 -12.73 1.01
CA HIS A 54 2.36 -12.07 -0.29
C HIS A 54 3.72 -12.37 -0.88
N TRP A 55 3.76 -12.53 -2.19
CA TRP A 55 4.99 -12.62 -2.96
C TRP A 55 4.84 -11.87 -4.29
N LYS A 56 5.95 -11.35 -4.81
CA LYS A 56 5.98 -10.56 -6.04
C LYS A 56 7.23 -10.90 -6.83
N VAL A 57 7.07 -11.19 -8.10
CA VAL A 57 8.19 -11.32 -9.04
C VAL A 57 8.39 -9.96 -9.72
N MET A 58 9.61 -9.44 -9.68
CA MET A 58 9.98 -8.18 -10.31
C MET A 58 11.17 -8.41 -11.23
N PRO A 59 11.02 -8.24 -12.55
CA PRO A 59 12.16 -8.24 -13.45
C PRO A 59 13.04 -7.02 -13.15
N VAL A 60 14.36 -7.23 -13.14
CA VAL A 60 15.38 -6.16 -13.03
C VAL A 60 16.11 -6.13 -14.37
N GLU A 61 15.86 -5.10 -15.14
CA GLU A 61 16.39 -4.90 -16.48
C GLU A 61 17.09 -3.55 -16.58
N ILE A 62 17.96 -3.39 -17.58
CA ILE A 62 18.63 -2.12 -17.84
C ILE A 62 17.60 -1.02 -18.13
N ASP A 63 16.50 -1.36 -18.76
CA ASP A 63 15.40 -0.42 -19.08
C ASP A 63 14.66 0.10 -17.83
N ASN A 64 14.91 -0.48 -16.67
CA ASN A 64 14.37 0.01 -15.41
C ASN A 64 15.23 1.10 -14.73
N VAL A 65 16.36 1.48 -15.34
CA VAL A 65 17.19 2.58 -14.84
C VAL A 65 16.49 3.91 -15.15
N PRO A 66 16.31 4.78 -14.14
CA PRO A 66 15.72 6.10 -14.39
C PRO A 66 16.60 6.93 -15.32
N ILE A 67 16.04 7.39 -16.44
CA ILE A 67 16.74 8.26 -17.40
C ILE A 67 16.54 9.74 -17.11
N VAL A 68 15.46 10.09 -16.36
CA VAL A 68 15.17 11.45 -15.93
C VAL A 68 14.94 11.45 -14.43
N LEU A 69 15.65 12.30 -13.73
CA LEU A 69 15.48 12.58 -12.30
C LEU A 69 15.07 14.04 -12.15
N MET A 70 13.95 14.27 -11.50
CA MET A 70 13.45 15.60 -11.16
C MET A 70 13.40 15.78 -9.66
N THR A 71 13.86 16.92 -9.16
CA THR A 71 13.81 17.25 -7.74
C THR A 71 12.85 18.39 -7.51
N LEU A 72 11.97 18.23 -6.53
CA LEU A 72 11.07 19.27 -6.03
C LEU A 72 11.58 19.77 -4.71
N SER A 73 11.77 21.09 -4.58
CA SER A 73 12.17 21.75 -3.35
C SER A 73 11.40 23.06 -3.15
N ALA A 74 11.18 23.43 -1.90
CA ALA A 74 10.62 24.73 -1.53
C ALA A 74 11.75 25.70 -1.16
N GLN A 75 11.70 26.93 -1.67
CA GLN A 75 12.76 27.93 -1.37
C GLN A 75 12.57 28.58 0.01
N ASN A 76 11.35 28.82 0.46
CA ASN A 76 11.06 29.63 1.63
C ASN A 76 10.22 28.92 2.71
N ASN A 77 10.29 27.60 2.79
CA ASN A 77 9.44 26.82 3.71
C ASN A 77 7.90 26.97 3.49
N ASP A 78 7.51 27.50 2.33
CA ASP A 78 6.10 27.72 1.97
C ASP A 78 5.35 26.39 1.77
N TYR A 79 6.08 25.32 1.50
CA TYR A 79 5.54 23.97 1.31
C TYR A 79 6.25 23.00 2.25
N ASP A 80 5.46 22.30 3.05
CA ASP A 80 5.97 21.20 3.87
C ASP A 80 6.22 19.93 3.03
N SER A 81 6.82 18.93 3.65
CA SER A 81 7.15 17.66 3.01
C SER A 81 5.92 16.91 2.46
N MET A 82 4.77 17.05 3.12
CA MET A 82 3.51 16.45 2.66
C MET A 82 2.94 17.18 1.44
N ALA A 83 3.02 18.52 1.42
CA ALA A 83 2.56 19.32 0.28
C ALA A 83 3.42 19.05 -0.96
N LEU A 84 4.75 19.00 -0.81
CA LEU A 84 5.66 18.64 -1.90
C LEU A 84 5.39 17.24 -2.42
N ARG A 85 5.12 16.28 -1.53
CA ARG A 85 4.76 14.92 -1.92
C ARG A 85 3.46 14.88 -2.73
N ARG A 86 2.43 15.61 -2.30
CA ARG A 86 1.16 15.70 -3.03
C ARG A 86 1.34 16.27 -4.43
N ILE A 87 2.13 17.37 -4.55
CA ILE A 87 2.44 17.97 -5.85
C ILE A 87 3.19 16.97 -6.74
N ALA A 88 4.14 16.23 -6.18
CA ALA A 88 4.88 15.20 -6.91
C ALA A 88 3.97 14.07 -7.40
N ASP A 89 3.04 13.61 -6.59
CA ASP A 89 2.09 12.56 -6.95
C ASP A 89 1.12 13.04 -8.07
N GLU A 90 0.65 14.30 -8.02
CA GLU A 90 -0.15 14.92 -9.09
C GLU A 90 0.65 15.07 -10.39
N LEU A 91 1.92 15.47 -10.29
CA LEU A 91 2.82 15.57 -11.44
C LEU A 91 3.03 14.21 -12.11
N ILE A 92 3.25 13.15 -11.32
CA ILE A 92 3.39 11.78 -11.84
C ILE A 92 2.15 11.35 -12.64
N VAL A 93 0.95 11.67 -12.16
CA VAL A 93 -0.29 11.37 -12.89
C VAL A 93 -0.31 12.08 -14.25
N SER A 94 0.09 13.35 -14.29
CA SER A 94 0.18 14.12 -15.52
C SER A 94 1.26 13.57 -16.47
N LEU A 95 2.42 13.19 -15.94
CA LEU A 95 3.52 12.63 -16.73
C LEU A 95 3.18 11.27 -17.37
N ARG A 96 2.35 10.47 -16.74
CA ARG A 96 1.91 9.18 -17.31
C ARG A 96 1.10 9.33 -18.60
N SER A 97 0.53 10.49 -18.85
CA SER A 97 -0.18 10.79 -20.11
C SER A 97 0.74 11.18 -21.25
N VAL A 98 2.01 11.45 -20.96
CA VAL A 98 3.01 11.81 -21.99
C VAL A 98 3.45 10.56 -22.73
N ARG A 99 3.50 10.65 -24.05
CA ARG A 99 3.94 9.56 -24.91
C ARG A 99 5.36 9.12 -24.54
N ASP A 100 5.61 7.82 -24.61
CA ASP A 100 6.90 7.17 -24.36
C ASP A 100 7.42 7.29 -22.89
N VAL A 101 6.59 7.74 -21.95
CA VAL A 101 6.87 7.64 -20.52
C VAL A 101 6.51 6.25 -20.03
N GLY A 102 7.50 5.46 -19.61
CA GLY A 102 7.33 4.13 -19.07
C GLY A 102 6.95 4.16 -17.58
N LYS A 103 7.89 3.85 -16.70
CA LYS A 103 7.68 3.83 -15.26
C LYS A 103 8.05 5.18 -14.65
N SER A 104 7.20 5.68 -13.75
CA SER A 104 7.46 6.88 -12.97
C SER A 104 7.07 6.67 -11.53
N TRP A 105 7.89 7.14 -10.59
CA TRP A 105 7.63 7.03 -9.15
C TRP A 105 8.24 8.19 -8.38
N VAL A 106 7.72 8.44 -7.19
CA VAL A 106 8.21 9.47 -6.29
C VAL A 106 9.03 8.83 -5.19
N VAL A 107 10.19 9.41 -4.89
CA VAL A 107 11.04 9.03 -3.76
C VAL A 107 11.14 10.22 -2.80
N GLY A 108 10.99 9.95 -1.51
CA GLY A 108 10.96 10.99 -0.49
C GLY A 108 9.61 11.67 -0.33
N GLY A 109 9.59 12.73 0.47
CA GLY A 109 8.36 13.37 0.94
C GLY A 109 7.57 12.49 1.91
N GLU A 110 6.65 13.09 2.63
CA GLU A 110 5.82 12.42 3.63
C GLU A 110 4.40 12.24 3.09
N GLN A 111 3.93 11.01 3.10
CA GLN A 111 2.55 10.70 2.74
C GLN A 111 1.63 11.02 3.93
N ARG A 112 0.47 11.62 3.66
CA ARG A 112 -0.56 11.80 4.69
C ARG A 112 -1.06 10.43 5.15
N ARG A 113 -1.13 10.26 6.46
CA ARG A 113 -1.64 9.05 7.10
C ARG A 113 -2.50 9.39 8.32
N VAL A 114 -3.62 8.70 8.47
CA VAL A 114 -4.36 8.68 9.72
C VAL A 114 -3.82 7.53 10.57
N SER A 115 -3.18 7.89 11.68
CA SER A 115 -2.59 6.92 12.61
C SER A 115 -3.50 6.72 13.82
N VAL A 116 -3.71 5.45 14.18
CA VAL A 116 -4.53 5.04 15.32
C VAL A 116 -3.61 4.42 16.38
N TYR A 117 -3.45 5.10 17.49
CA TYR A 117 -2.65 4.64 18.62
C TYR A 117 -3.58 4.08 19.69
N ALA A 118 -3.68 2.77 19.76
CA ALA A 118 -4.51 2.09 20.74
C ALA A 118 -3.91 2.20 22.17
N ASP A 119 -4.75 2.50 23.15
CA ASP A 119 -4.38 2.54 24.57
C ASP A 119 -4.56 1.16 25.19
N PRO A 120 -3.47 0.46 25.61
CA PRO A 120 -3.57 -0.87 26.15
C PRO A 120 -4.45 -0.97 27.41
N SER A 121 -4.43 0.06 28.28
CA SER A 121 -5.21 0.08 29.51
C SER A 121 -6.70 0.17 29.23
N ARG A 122 -7.08 1.01 28.28
CA ARG A 122 -8.49 1.15 27.83
C ARG A 122 -8.98 -0.08 27.11
N LEU A 123 -8.12 -0.71 26.27
CA LEU A 123 -8.44 -1.97 25.59
C LEU A 123 -8.78 -3.08 26.59
N ILE A 124 -7.94 -3.26 27.61
CA ILE A 124 -8.15 -4.26 28.66
C ILE A 124 -9.46 -3.98 29.42
N THR A 125 -9.70 -2.71 29.79
CA THR A 125 -10.90 -2.31 30.54
C THR A 125 -12.19 -2.59 29.75
N GLN A 126 -12.16 -2.41 28.44
CA GLN A 126 -13.32 -2.62 27.55
C GLN A 126 -13.38 -4.04 26.96
N GLY A 127 -12.41 -4.90 27.26
CA GLY A 127 -12.32 -6.26 26.72
C GLY A 127 -12.25 -6.27 25.18
N ILE A 128 -11.45 -5.37 24.60
CA ILE A 128 -11.26 -5.20 23.14
C ILE A 128 -9.83 -5.59 22.76
N THR A 129 -9.70 -6.31 21.67
CA THR A 129 -8.41 -6.70 21.08
C THR A 129 -8.03 -5.81 19.90
N LEU A 130 -6.74 -5.74 19.56
CA LEU A 130 -6.28 -5.04 18.35
C LEU A 130 -6.87 -5.64 17.07
N ALA A 131 -7.11 -6.94 17.05
CA ALA A 131 -7.72 -7.61 15.90
C ALA A 131 -9.16 -7.12 15.67
N GLU A 132 -9.95 -6.94 16.73
CA GLU A 132 -11.31 -6.39 16.63
C GLU A 132 -11.30 -4.95 16.11
N ILE A 133 -10.33 -4.12 16.50
CA ILE A 133 -10.16 -2.76 15.96
C ILE A 133 -9.87 -2.83 14.45
N THR A 134 -8.88 -3.65 14.04
CA THR A 134 -8.51 -3.79 12.62
C THR A 134 -9.70 -4.26 11.78
N GLN A 135 -10.42 -5.25 12.25
CA GLN A 135 -11.60 -5.78 11.58
C GLN A 135 -12.71 -4.73 11.47
N ALA A 136 -13.02 -4.03 12.55
CA ALA A 136 -14.04 -2.99 12.57
C ALA A 136 -13.70 -1.85 11.59
N LEU A 137 -12.45 -1.37 11.58
CA LEU A 137 -12.00 -0.34 10.64
C LEU A 137 -12.06 -0.81 9.19
N THR A 138 -11.68 -2.05 8.92
CA THR A 138 -11.76 -2.64 7.57
C THR A 138 -13.21 -2.68 7.07
N HIS A 139 -14.15 -3.07 7.92
CA HIS A 139 -15.57 -3.12 7.57
C HIS A 139 -16.22 -1.74 7.48
N ALA A 140 -15.79 -0.78 8.31
CA ALA A 140 -16.35 0.55 8.31
C ALA A 140 -15.84 1.44 7.15
N ASN A 141 -14.67 1.12 6.58
CA ASN A 141 -14.05 1.90 5.48
C ASN A 141 -14.26 1.20 4.13
N VAL A 142 -15.48 0.79 3.84
CA VAL A 142 -15.82 0.11 2.58
C VAL A 142 -16.89 0.90 1.86
N ASN A 143 -16.64 1.26 0.61
CA ASN A 143 -17.65 1.77 -0.30
C ASN A 143 -18.19 0.61 -1.15
N LEU A 144 -19.43 0.25 -0.95
CA LEU A 144 -20.11 -0.80 -1.69
C LEU A 144 -21.14 -0.20 -2.65
N GLN A 145 -21.01 -0.51 -3.92
CA GLN A 145 -22.05 -0.23 -4.89
C GLN A 145 -23.20 -1.21 -4.65
N VAL A 146 -24.30 -0.71 -4.05
CA VAL A 146 -25.43 -1.54 -3.60
C VAL A 146 -26.42 -1.80 -4.73
N GLY A 147 -26.40 -0.97 -5.78
CA GLY A 147 -27.27 -1.12 -6.93
C GLY A 147 -27.32 0.15 -7.78
N SER A 148 -28.17 0.12 -8.79
CA SER A 148 -28.47 1.29 -9.60
C SER A 148 -29.97 1.36 -9.90
N PHE A 149 -30.49 2.55 -10.18
CA PHE A 149 -31.82 2.75 -10.70
C PHE A 149 -31.81 3.76 -11.85
N LYS A 150 -32.74 3.59 -12.80
CA LYS A 150 -32.86 4.47 -13.96
C LYS A 150 -33.92 5.53 -13.68
N ARG A 151 -33.58 6.80 -13.87
CA ARG A 151 -34.48 7.94 -13.80
C ARG A 151 -34.11 8.96 -14.87
N ASP A 152 -35.07 9.44 -15.64
CA ASP A 152 -34.89 10.46 -16.67
C ASP A 152 -33.77 10.16 -17.68
N ASN A 153 -33.72 8.92 -18.17
CA ASN A 153 -32.70 8.37 -19.06
C ASN A 153 -31.25 8.45 -18.51
N ARG A 154 -31.11 8.51 -17.18
CA ARG A 154 -29.84 8.45 -16.46
C ARG A 154 -29.84 7.26 -15.52
N GLU A 155 -28.74 6.56 -15.47
CA GLU A 155 -28.50 5.54 -14.47
C GLU A 155 -27.82 6.18 -13.25
N ILE A 156 -28.46 6.04 -12.09
CA ILE A 156 -27.98 6.57 -10.81
C ILE A 156 -27.50 5.36 -10.00
N PHE A 157 -26.21 5.34 -9.69
CA PHE A 157 -25.62 4.33 -8.85
C PHE A 157 -25.84 4.65 -7.38
N LEU A 158 -26.23 3.64 -6.62
CA LEU A 158 -26.38 3.71 -5.17
C LEU A 158 -25.12 3.14 -4.54
N GLU A 159 -24.46 3.96 -3.75
CA GLU A 159 -23.30 3.59 -2.97
C GLU A 159 -23.66 3.61 -1.48
N ALA A 160 -23.26 2.59 -0.75
CA ALA A 160 -23.41 2.50 0.70
C ALA A 160 -22.04 2.32 1.36
N GLY A 161 -21.83 3.02 2.47
CA GLY A 161 -20.57 3.02 3.21
C GLY A 161 -19.57 4.01 2.60
N PRO A 162 -19.62 5.31 2.97
CA PRO A 162 -18.59 6.26 2.54
C PRO A 162 -17.24 5.90 3.17
N HIS A 163 -16.17 6.13 2.41
CA HIS A 163 -14.83 6.14 3.01
C HIS A 163 -14.73 7.22 4.07
N PHE A 164 -13.94 6.97 5.10
CA PHE A 164 -13.65 7.99 6.11
C PHE A 164 -13.04 9.24 5.46
N SER A 165 -13.66 10.40 5.70
CA SER A 165 -13.22 11.69 5.18
C SER A 165 -12.47 12.51 6.24
N SER A 166 -12.64 12.18 7.52
CA SER A 166 -12.06 12.91 8.64
C SER A 166 -11.66 12.00 9.80
N THR A 167 -10.74 12.47 10.65
CA THR A 167 -10.35 11.79 11.89
C THR A 167 -11.53 11.64 12.86
N ALA A 168 -12.48 12.58 12.82
CA ALA A 168 -13.67 12.50 13.64
C ALA A 168 -14.56 11.31 13.23
N GLU A 169 -14.71 11.04 11.96
CA GLU A 169 -15.44 9.87 11.45
C GLU A 169 -14.71 8.57 11.80
N VAL A 170 -13.39 8.54 11.65
CA VAL A 170 -12.59 7.39 12.11
C VAL A 170 -12.80 7.12 13.60
N GLY A 171 -12.79 8.20 14.40
CA GLY A 171 -13.03 8.10 15.85
C GLY A 171 -14.44 7.67 16.21
N ALA A 172 -15.42 7.93 15.38
CA ALA A 172 -16.80 7.53 15.55
C ALA A 172 -17.09 6.08 15.10
N ALA A 173 -16.11 5.39 14.53
CA ALA A 173 -16.27 3.97 14.18
C ALA A 173 -16.59 3.13 15.41
N ILE A 174 -17.62 2.31 15.32
CA ILE A 174 -18.03 1.39 16.40
C ILE A 174 -17.16 0.14 16.28
N ILE A 175 -16.43 -0.16 17.35
CA ILE A 175 -15.56 -1.34 17.41
C ILE A 175 -16.34 -2.54 17.90
N LYS A 176 -17.12 -2.37 18.99
CA LYS A 176 -17.86 -3.44 19.63
C LYS A 176 -19.04 -2.89 20.43
N SER A 177 -20.01 -3.72 20.70
CA SER A 177 -21.04 -3.42 21.69
C SER A 177 -20.78 -4.20 22.98
N VAL A 178 -20.60 -3.50 24.11
CA VAL A 178 -20.38 -4.09 25.44
C VAL A 178 -21.56 -3.78 26.30
N ALA A 179 -22.24 -4.80 26.81
CA ALA A 179 -23.45 -4.67 27.63
C ALA A 179 -24.55 -3.78 27.00
N GLY A 180 -24.70 -3.85 25.64
CA GLY A 180 -25.69 -3.06 24.90
C GLY A 180 -25.26 -1.62 24.63
N ARG A 181 -24.04 -1.22 25.00
CA ARG A 181 -23.49 0.11 24.73
C ARG A 181 -22.42 0.05 23.65
N PRO A 182 -22.48 0.88 22.60
CA PRO A 182 -21.43 0.93 21.59
C PRO A 182 -20.14 1.50 22.17
N VAL A 183 -19.01 0.86 21.88
CA VAL A 183 -17.66 1.38 22.18
C VAL A 183 -17.10 1.90 20.88
N TYR A 184 -16.74 3.18 20.86
CA TYR A 184 -16.18 3.87 19.71
C TYR A 184 -14.64 3.78 19.71
N LEU A 185 -14.02 3.90 18.55
CA LEU A 185 -12.57 3.90 18.43
C LEU A 185 -11.91 4.98 19.29
N ARG A 186 -12.48 6.19 19.34
CA ARG A 186 -12.00 7.30 20.19
C ARG A 186 -11.96 7.00 21.67
N ASP A 187 -12.75 6.02 22.13
CA ASP A 187 -12.82 5.66 23.55
C ASP A 187 -11.62 4.80 23.96
N VAL A 188 -10.99 4.12 23.00
CA VAL A 188 -9.90 3.14 23.22
C VAL A 188 -8.59 3.48 22.50
N ALA A 189 -8.59 4.53 21.65
CA ALA A 189 -7.43 4.93 20.85
C ALA A 189 -7.32 6.44 20.72
N HIS A 190 -6.09 6.92 20.49
CA HIS A 190 -5.80 8.27 20.05
C HIS A 190 -5.59 8.27 18.54
N ILE A 191 -6.23 9.22 17.84
CA ILE A 191 -6.24 9.29 16.38
C ILE A 191 -5.57 10.58 15.95
N THR A 192 -4.57 10.48 15.09
CA THR A 192 -3.84 11.63 14.55
C THR A 192 -3.88 11.59 13.03
N ASP A 193 -4.08 12.75 12.41
CA ASP A 193 -3.88 12.95 10.98
C ASP A 193 -2.57 13.70 10.79
N GLY A 194 -1.68 13.14 10.03
CA GLY A 194 -0.35 13.73 9.88
C GLY A 194 0.54 12.94 8.90
N PRO A 195 1.83 13.26 8.90
CA PRO A 195 2.79 12.57 8.05
C PRO A 195 2.96 11.12 8.47
N ALA A 196 3.15 10.25 7.50
CA ALA A 196 3.60 8.89 7.73
C ALA A 196 5.07 8.89 8.18
N ASP A 197 5.48 7.81 8.87
CA ASP A 197 6.89 7.66 9.26
C ASP A 197 7.79 7.72 8.03
N VAL A 198 8.88 8.47 8.16
CA VAL A 198 9.84 8.68 7.08
C VAL A 198 10.66 7.42 6.85
N ASN A 199 10.46 6.78 5.69
CA ASN A 199 11.21 5.60 5.30
C ASN A 199 12.36 5.90 4.33
N HIS A 200 12.32 7.06 3.67
CA HIS A 200 13.29 7.47 2.66
C HIS A 200 13.58 8.97 2.77
N TYR A 201 14.85 9.31 2.67
CA TYR A 201 15.31 10.70 2.65
C TYR A 201 15.85 11.06 1.29
N THR A 202 15.49 12.24 0.79
CA THR A 202 16.12 12.87 -0.37
C THR A 202 16.93 14.06 0.13
N ARG A 203 18.20 14.10 -0.23
CA ARG A 203 19.08 15.26 0.01
C ARG A 203 19.49 15.85 -1.31
N ILE A 204 19.50 17.16 -1.38
CA ILE A 204 19.99 17.95 -2.51
C ILE A 204 21.39 18.45 -2.15
#